data_e9ff76f0ec230a185320ae0e2e86d168
#
_entry.id   e9ff76f0ec230a185320ae0e2e86d168
#
_cell.length_a   1.000
_cell.length_b   1.000
_cell.length_c   1.000
_cell.angle_alpha   90.00
_cell.angle_beta   90.00
_cell.angle_gamma   90.00
#
_symmetry.space_group_name_H-M   'P 1'
#
loop_
_entity.id
_entity.type
_entity.pdbx_description
1 polymer ?
#
loop_
_entity_poly.entity_id
_entity_poly.type
_entity_poly.pdbx_seq_one_letter_code
_entity_poly.pdbx_strand_id
1 'polypeptide(L)'
;MLVFCFTSCKKDIKTETESTKVTDSVKTEEPIAEPPLDSAAQMKAWAEYATPGNPHKMMADETGTWNCDMTFWMEPNGKPEKANSTAVIKMILGGRYQEGNYKGTMMGQPFEGKSTLAYNNASKEYTTTFIDNIGTGMMVAVGKYDEKSKSMELKGEVVNPLNGKKIPYREIYTIVDPVTRKMEMFDTKNGEEFKSMEIIMKKK
;
A
#
# COMPACT_ATOMS: atom_id res chain seq x y z
N MET A 1 -52.59 4.84 -33.22
CA MET A 1 -52.82 3.39 -33.37
C MET A 1 -52.17 2.98 -34.68
N LEU A 2 -50.95 2.52 -34.65
CA LEU A 2 -50.26 1.92 -35.80
C LEU A 2 -49.35 0.79 -35.23
N VAL A 3 -49.72 -0.42 -35.58
CA VAL A 3 -49.02 -1.68 -35.24
C VAL A 3 -48.00 -1.94 -36.33
N PHE A 4 -46.73 -2.12 -35.99
CA PHE A 4 -45.72 -2.66 -36.90
C PHE A 4 -45.31 -4.05 -36.44
N CYS A 5 -45.72 -5.04 -37.23
CA CYS A 5 -45.20 -6.42 -37.18
C CYS A 5 -43.82 -6.45 -37.86
N PHE A 6 -42.79 -7.00 -37.16
CA PHE A 6 -41.56 -7.41 -37.81
C PHE A 6 -41.50 -8.94 -37.87
N THR A 7 -41.53 -9.44 -39.08
CA THR A 7 -41.32 -10.83 -39.45
C THR A 7 -39.82 -11.19 -39.37
N SER A 8 -39.55 -12.26 -38.68
CA SER A 8 -38.23 -12.87 -38.55
C SER A 8 -37.85 -13.64 -39.79
N CYS A 9 -36.74 -13.32 -40.44
CA CYS A 9 -36.10 -14.18 -41.41
C CYS A 9 -34.91 -14.89 -40.78
N LYS A 10 -35.01 -16.22 -40.59
CA LYS A 10 -33.89 -17.11 -40.32
C LYS A 10 -33.03 -17.26 -41.57
N LYS A 11 -31.74 -17.05 -41.46
CA LYS A 11 -30.74 -17.46 -42.45
C LYS A 11 -29.75 -18.38 -41.78
N ASP A 12 -29.79 -19.67 -42.15
CA ASP A 12 -28.84 -20.67 -41.70
C ASP A 12 -27.52 -20.47 -42.46
N ILE A 13 -26.46 -20.18 -41.69
CA ILE A 13 -25.08 -20.25 -42.18
C ILE A 13 -24.38 -21.37 -41.44
N LYS A 14 -24.13 -22.46 -42.18
CA LYS A 14 -23.20 -23.53 -41.74
C LYS A 14 -21.78 -22.98 -41.84
N THR A 15 -21.12 -22.86 -40.72
CA THR A 15 -19.66 -22.66 -40.67
C THR A 15 -19.08 -23.85 -39.95
N GLU A 16 -18.35 -24.67 -40.68
CA GLU A 16 -17.50 -25.72 -40.10
C GLU A 16 -16.37 -25.02 -39.34
N THR A 17 -16.29 -25.27 -38.05
CA THR A 17 -15.16 -24.82 -37.21
C THR A 17 -14.41 -26.07 -36.76
N GLU A 18 -13.20 -26.22 -37.27
CA GLU A 18 -12.21 -27.15 -36.75
C GLU A 18 -11.95 -26.87 -35.27
N SER A 19 -12.25 -27.88 -34.45
CA SER A 19 -12.00 -27.86 -33.01
C SER A 19 -10.57 -28.25 -32.73
N THR A 20 -9.68 -27.28 -32.56
CA THR A 20 -8.39 -27.54 -31.94
C THR A 20 -8.59 -27.63 -30.43
N LYS A 21 -8.58 -28.85 -29.90
CA LYS A 21 -8.55 -29.11 -28.45
C LYS A 21 -7.20 -28.65 -27.88
N VAL A 22 -7.15 -27.48 -27.31
CA VAL A 22 -6.12 -27.13 -26.34
C VAL A 22 -6.61 -27.57 -24.98
N THR A 23 -6.07 -28.69 -24.52
CA THR A 23 -6.35 -29.23 -23.18
C THR A 23 -5.37 -28.53 -22.23
N ASP A 24 -5.73 -27.35 -21.79
CA ASP A 24 -5.03 -26.70 -20.68
C ASP A 24 -5.71 -27.18 -19.39
N SER A 25 -5.12 -28.21 -18.80
CA SER A 25 -5.55 -28.71 -17.49
C SER A 25 -5.04 -27.80 -16.41
N VAL A 26 -5.75 -26.69 -16.16
CA VAL A 26 -5.63 -25.96 -14.91
C VAL A 26 -6.07 -26.92 -13.80
N LYS A 27 -5.11 -27.48 -13.07
CA LYS A 27 -5.38 -28.15 -11.80
C LYS A 27 -5.92 -27.08 -10.86
N THR A 28 -7.24 -27.03 -10.74
CA THR A 28 -7.90 -26.34 -9.63
C THR A 28 -7.56 -27.16 -8.39
N GLU A 29 -6.62 -26.69 -7.57
CA GLU A 29 -6.43 -27.26 -6.23
C GLU A 29 -7.74 -27.02 -5.49
N GLU A 30 -8.43 -28.12 -5.12
CA GLU A 30 -9.60 -28.05 -4.26
C GLU A 30 -9.16 -27.38 -2.95
N PRO A 31 -9.93 -26.42 -2.42
CA PRO A 31 -9.61 -25.79 -1.15
C PRO A 31 -9.60 -26.90 -0.09
N ILE A 32 -8.45 -27.07 0.57
CA ILE A 32 -8.29 -27.99 1.70
C ILE A 32 -9.29 -27.50 2.75
N ALA A 33 -10.34 -28.28 2.98
CA ALA A 33 -11.33 -28.00 4.01
C ALA A 33 -10.63 -28.07 5.37
N GLU A 34 -10.41 -26.92 5.99
CA GLU A 34 -9.89 -26.87 7.36
C GLU A 34 -10.91 -27.55 8.28
N PRO A 35 -10.46 -28.38 9.25
CA PRO A 35 -11.35 -28.97 10.22
C PRO A 35 -12.07 -27.85 10.97
N PRO A 36 -13.39 -27.99 11.25
CA PRO A 36 -14.13 -26.97 11.96
C PRO A 36 -13.53 -26.79 13.36
N LEU A 37 -13.00 -25.58 13.62
CA LEU A 37 -12.59 -25.17 14.97
C LEU A 37 -13.82 -25.21 15.89
N ASP A 38 -13.68 -25.67 17.12
CA ASP A 38 -14.72 -25.52 18.10
C ASP A 38 -14.98 -24.03 18.40
N SER A 39 -16.15 -23.71 18.93
CA SER A 39 -16.58 -22.33 19.15
C SER A 39 -15.65 -21.56 20.10
N ALA A 40 -15.03 -22.22 21.08
CA ALA A 40 -14.11 -21.62 22.02
C ALA A 40 -12.78 -21.25 21.35
N ALA A 41 -12.25 -22.14 20.51
CA ALA A 41 -11.06 -21.85 19.71
C ALA A 41 -11.27 -20.70 18.71
N GLN A 42 -12.43 -20.65 18.08
CA GLN A 42 -12.80 -19.53 17.20
C GLN A 42 -12.87 -18.20 17.97
N MET A 43 -13.54 -18.17 19.11
CA MET A 43 -13.64 -16.94 19.94
C MET A 43 -12.26 -16.47 20.41
N LYS A 44 -11.38 -17.39 20.81
CA LYS A 44 -9.99 -17.08 21.20
C LYS A 44 -9.22 -16.48 20.03
N ALA A 45 -9.28 -17.08 18.86
CA ALA A 45 -8.58 -16.58 17.65
C ALA A 45 -9.05 -15.17 17.28
N TRP A 46 -10.35 -14.90 17.32
CA TRP A 46 -10.89 -13.56 17.08
C TRP A 46 -10.48 -12.54 18.16
N ALA A 47 -10.41 -12.94 19.41
CA ALA A 47 -9.94 -12.09 20.49
C ALA A 47 -8.46 -11.71 20.32
N GLU A 48 -7.61 -12.68 19.99
CA GLU A 48 -6.20 -12.45 19.68
C GLU A 48 -6.00 -11.56 18.45
N TYR A 49 -6.78 -11.81 17.39
CA TYR A 49 -6.76 -10.98 16.19
C TYR A 49 -7.14 -9.52 16.49
N ALA A 50 -8.17 -9.30 17.28
CA ALA A 50 -8.71 -7.98 17.57
C ALA A 50 -7.90 -7.17 18.60
N THR A 51 -6.98 -7.80 19.34
CA THR A 51 -6.31 -7.15 20.48
C THR A 51 -4.98 -6.51 20.05
N PRO A 52 -4.80 -5.18 20.23
CA PRO A 52 -3.54 -4.51 20.00
C PRO A 52 -2.40 -5.09 20.85
N GLY A 53 -1.25 -5.39 20.21
CA GLY A 53 -0.06 -5.96 20.86
C GLY A 53 1.18 -5.06 20.75
N ASN A 54 2.38 -5.63 20.86
CA ASN A 54 3.64 -4.90 20.79
C ASN A 54 3.84 -4.09 19.49
N PRO A 55 3.48 -4.59 18.29
CA PRO A 55 3.55 -3.77 17.08
C PRO A 55 2.72 -2.49 17.15
N HIS A 56 1.56 -2.56 17.79
CA HIS A 56 0.69 -1.40 17.99
C HIS A 56 1.26 -0.40 19.00
N LYS A 57 2.01 -0.88 20.02
CA LYS A 57 2.74 0.00 20.94
C LYS A 57 3.86 0.73 20.20
N MET A 58 4.62 0.04 19.34
CA MET A 58 5.64 0.66 18.50
C MET A 58 5.02 1.77 17.60
N MET A 59 3.85 1.54 17.03
CA MET A 59 3.11 2.56 16.29
C MET A 59 2.70 3.74 17.21
N ALA A 60 2.28 3.46 18.44
CA ALA A 60 1.86 4.49 19.41
C ALA A 60 3.02 5.38 19.89
N ASP A 61 4.25 4.86 19.95
CA ASP A 61 5.45 5.62 20.32
C ASP A 61 5.75 6.77 19.35
N GLU A 62 5.19 6.72 18.14
CA GLU A 62 5.33 7.75 17.13
C GLU A 62 4.29 8.88 17.24
N THR A 63 3.31 8.73 18.13
CA THR A 63 2.28 9.77 18.35
C THR A 63 2.92 11.10 18.69
N GLY A 64 2.50 12.15 18.00
CA GLY A 64 2.98 13.51 18.20
C GLY A 64 3.14 14.28 16.90
N THR A 65 3.85 15.40 16.98
CA THR A 65 4.13 16.27 15.84
C THR A 65 5.59 16.10 15.42
N TRP A 66 5.81 16.01 14.12
CA TRP A 66 7.13 15.79 13.52
C TRP A 66 7.42 16.83 12.44
N ASN A 67 8.64 17.33 12.40
CA ASN A 67 9.18 18.06 11.25
C ASN A 67 9.75 17.05 10.26
N CYS A 68 9.38 17.16 8.99
CA CYS A 68 9.80 16.27 7.91
C CYS A 68 10.62 17.05 6.89
N ASP A 69 11.93 16.78 6.84
CA ASP A 69 12.83 17.28 5.81
C ASP A 69 12.86 16.25 4.68
N MET A 70 12.39 16.64 3.49
CA MET A 70 12.23 15.76 2.34
C MET A 70 13.26 16.09 1.25
N THR A 71 13.80 15.05 0.63
CA THR A 71 14.68 15.15 -0.54
C THR A 71 14.16 14.20 -1.62
N PHE A 72 14.03 14.69 -2.85
CA PHE A 72 13.51 13.94 -3.99
C PHE A 72 14.55 13.86 -5.11
N TRP A 73 14.58 12.75 -5.82
CA TRP A 73 15.34 12.54 -7.05
C TRP A 73 14.40 12.05 -8.14
N MET A 74 14.25 12.83 -9.21
CA MET A 74 13.34 12.51 -10.33
C MET A 74 13.91 11.46 -11.28
N GLU A 75 15.21 11.18 -11.15
CA GLU A 75 15.94 10.20 -11.96
C GLU A 75 17.22 9.72 -11.25
N PRO A 76 17.77 8.57 -11.63
CA PRO A 76 19.06 8.10 -11.13
C PRO A 76 20.14 9.17 -11.30
N ASN A 77 20.88 9.48 -10.21
CA ASN A 77 21.92 10.51 -10.19
C ASN A 77 21.43 11.94 -10.53
N GLY A 78 20.12 12.16 -10.52
CA GLY A 78 19.53 13.47 -10.76
C GLY A 78 19.85 14.49 -9.64
N LYS A 79 19.65 15.77 -9.95
CA LYS A 79 19.80 16.84 -8.96
C LYS A 79 18.69 16.68 -7.89
N PRO A 80 19.05 16.68 -6.59
CA PRO A 80 18.04 16.58 -5.55
C PRO A 80 17.20 17.87 -5.44
N GLU A 81 15.90 17.70 -5.25
CA GLU A 81 14.96 18.75 -4.88
C GLU A 81 14.59 18.59 -3.42
N LYS A 82 14.40 19.71 -2.72
CA LYS A 82 14.06 19.71 -1.29
C LYS A 82 12.69 20.29 -1.04
N ALA A 83 12.00 19.69 -0.08
CA ALA A 83 10.75 20.18 0.45
C ALA A 83 10.70 19.94 1.96
N ASN A 84 9.70 20.49 2.62
CA ASN A 84 9.45 20.24 4.03
C ASN A 84 7.96 20.15 4.31
N SER A 85 7.63 19.39 5.34
CA SER A 85 6.28 19.30 5.87
C SER A 85 6.30 19.11 7.38
N THR A 86 5.13 19.25 7.99
CA THR A 86 4.87 18.82 9.35
C THR A 86 3.92 17.64 9.30
N ALA A 87 4.23 16.59 10.04
CA ALA A 87 3.32 15.44 10.25
C ALA A 87 2.73 15.50 11.66
N VAL A 88 1.43 15.23 11.76
CA VAL A 88 0.75 14.97 13.04
C VAL A 88 0.32 13.51 13.02
N ILE A 89 0.89 12.72 13.92
CA ILE A 89 0.68 11.27 14.01
C ILE A 89 -0.12 10.94 15.27
N LYS A 90 -1.12 10.10 15.15
CA LYS A 90 -1.95 9.64 16.27
C LYS A 90 -2.45 8.21 16.05
N MET A 91 -2.72 7.51 17.16
CA MET A 91 -3.45 6.25 17.11
C MET A 91 -4.95 6.52 16.99
N ILE A 92 -5.64 5.68 16.23
CA ILE A 92 -7.09 5.73 16.00
C ILE A 92 -7.73 4.36 16.27
N LEU A 93 -9.06 4.31 16.32
CA LEU A 93 -9.87 3.09 16.46
C LEU A 93 -9.40 2.18 17.61
N GLY A 94 -9.22 2.78 18.79
CA GLY A 94 -8.82 2.06 20.00
C GLY A 94 -7.40 1.52 19.96
N GLY A 95 -6.48 2.24 19.31
CA GLY A 95 -5.07 1.90 19.23
C GLY A 95 -4.72 0.81 18.21
N ARG A 96 -5.61 0.53 17.25
CA ARG A 96 -5.40 -0.50 16.22
C ARG A 96 -4.66 0.01 14.99
N TYR A 97 -4.83 1.28 14.68
CA TYR A 97 -4.24 1.92 13.50
C TYR A 97 -3.56 3.22 13.89
N GLN A 98 -2.57 3.60 13.10
CA GLN A 98 -1.94 4.91 13.19
C GLN A 98 -2.39 5.74 11.99
N GLU A 99 -2.80 6.98 12.22
CA GLU A 99 -3.09 7.99 11.20
C GLU A 99 -2.00 9.06 11.22
N GLY A 100 -1.46 9.40 10.05
CA GLY A 100 -0.58 10.55 9.84
C GLY A 100 -1.27 11.59 8.98
N ASN A 101 -1.21 12.86 9.39
CA ASN A 101 -1.68 14.01 8.60
C ASN A 101 -0.49 14.92 8.33
N TYR A 102 -0.20 15.15 7.05
CA TYR A 102 0.97 15.90 6.56
C TYR A 102 0.53 17.22 5.95
N LYS A 103 1.24 18.29 6.29
CA LYS A 103 1.04 19.62 5.69
C LYS A 103 2.37 20.30 5.47
N GLY A 104 2.55 20.90 4.30
CA GLY A 104 3.79 21.57 3.95
C GLY A 104 3.75 22.25 2.59
N THR A 105 4.91 22.33 1.97
CA THR A 105 5.06 22.87 0.61
C THR A 105 5.92 21.90 -0.21
N MET A 106 5.46 21.57 -1.41
CA MET A 106 6.18 20.74 -2.35
C MET A 106 6.17 21.42 -3.73
N MET A 107 7.33 21.56 -4.35
CA MET A 107 7.49 22.26 -5.65
C MET A 107 6.83 23.67 -5.66
N GLY A 108 6.90 24.38 -4.53
CA GLY A 108 6.30 25.72 -4.38
C GLY A 108 4.77 25.74 -4.22
N GLN A 109 4.10 24.59 -4.15
CA GLN A 109 2.66 24.47 -3.98
C GLN A 109 2.30 23.92 -2.60
N PRO A 110 1.14 24.27 -2.04
CA PRO A 110 0.64 23.67 -0.82
C PRO A 110 0.52 22.16 -0.96
N PHE A 111 1.08 21.44 0.01
CA PHE A 111 1.02 19.97 0.09
C PHE A 111 0.21 19.54 1.30
N GLU A 112 -0.74 18.65 1.08
CA GLU A 112 -1.47 17.93 2.10
C GLU A 112 -1.50 16.44 1.78
N GLY A 113 -1.20 15.61 2.79
CA GLY A 113 -1.22 14.16 2.65
C GLY A 113 -1.79 13.46 3.89
N LYS A 114 -2.23 12.24 3.71
CA LYS A 114 -2.68 11.35 4.78
C LYS A 114 -2.08 9.96 4.63
N SER A 115 -1.60 9.41 5.74
CA SER A 115 -1.21 8.00 5.82
C SER A 115 -2.07 7.24 6.82
N THR A 116 -2.18 5.93 6.59
CA THR A 116 -2.62 4.98 7.61
C THR A 116 -1.60 3.87 7.68
N LEU A 117 -1.14 3.54 8.89
CA LEU A 117 -0.33 2.36 9.15
C LEU A 117 -1.16 1.37 9.98
N ALA A 118 -1.17 0.13 9.54
CA ALA A 118 -1.86 -0.98 10.18
C ALA A 118 -0.89 -2.14 10.43
N TYR A 119 -1.13 -2.91 11.50
CA TYR A 119 -0.49 -4.21 11.70
C TYR A 119 -1.56 -5.28 11.83
N ASN A 120 -1.46 -6.31 10.99
CA ASN A 120 -2.39 -7.43 11.02
C ASN A 120 -1.84 -8.53 11.95
N ASN A 121 -2.54 -8.80 13.05
CA ASN A 121 -2.15 -9.83 14.01
C ASN A 121 -2.17 -11.25 13.44
N ALA A 122 -2.91 -11.50 12.36
CA ALA A 122 -2.98 -12.81 11.72
C ALA A 122 -1.83 -13.02 10.72
N SER A 123 -1.65 -12.11 9.75
CA SER A 123 -0.58 -12.20 8.75
C SER A 123 0.80 -11.81 9.27
N LYS A 124 0.86 -11.11 10.43
CA LYS A 124 2.09 -10.56 11.02
C LYS A 124 2.80 -9.56 10.09
N GLU A 125 2.03 -8.79 9.35
CA GLU A 125 2.52 -7.81 8.39
C GLU A 125 1.98 -6.42 8.68
N TYR A 126 2.78 -5.43 8.33
CA TYR A 126 2.36 -4.03 8.29
C TYR A 126 1.81 -3.71 6.90
N THR A 127 0.79 -2.87 6.88
CA THR A 127 0.27 -2.26 5.65
C THR A 127 0.24 -0.76 5.86
N THR A 128 0.84 -0.02 4.92
CA THR A 128 0.71 1.44 4.86
C THR A 128 -0.15 1.84 3.67
N THR A 129 -0.90 2.93 3.83
CA THR A 129 -1.57 3.62 2.74
C THR A 129 -1.19 5.08 2.75
N PHE A 130 -1.10 5.71 1.58
CA PHE A 130 -0.86 7.14 1.45
C PHE A 130 -1.69 7.74 0.33
N ILE A 131 -2.30 8.89 0.61
CA ILE A 131 -3.01 9.73 -0.35
C ILE A 131 -2.58 11.18 -0.14
N ASP A 132 -2.59 11.98 -1.21
CA ASP A 132 -2.23 13.40 -1.16
C ASP A 132 -3.07 14.22 -2.15
N ASN A 133 -2.85 15.53 -2.12
CA ASN A 133 -3.52 16.48 -3.00
C ASN A 133 -2.81 16.71 -4.35
N ILE A 134 -1.76 15.93 -4.67
CA ILE A 134 -1.02 16.04 -5.94
C ILE A 134 -1.61 15.05 -6.96
N GLY A 135 -2.07 13.89 -6.49
CA GLY A 135 -2.63 12.83 -7.32
C GLY A 135 -4.03 12.37 -6.91
N THR A 136 -4.58 11.42 -7.66
CA THR A 136 -5.87 10.76 -7.34
C THR A 136 -5.70 9.29 -7.01
N GLY A 137 -4.47 8.78 -7.08
CA GLY A 137 -4.14 7.41 -6.73
C GLY A 137 -3.94 7.23 -5.23
N MET A 138 -4.08 5.99 -4.76
CA MET A 138 -3.68 5.61 -3.40
C MET A 138 -2.46 4.72 -3.50
N MET A 139 -1.41 5.05 -2.74
CA MET A 139 -0.28 4.16 -2.53
C MET A 139 -0.66 3.15 -1.45
N VAL A 140 -0.31 1.89 -1.68
CA VAL A 140 -0.48 0.79 -0.72
C VAL A 140 0.78 -0.04 -0.74
N ALA A 141 1.41 -0.21 0.43
CA ALA A 141 2.58 -1.07 0.56
C ALA A 141 2.43 -2.00 1.77
N VAL A 142 2.97 -3.20 1.64
CA VAL A 142 2.92 -4.25 2.66
C VAL A 142 4.32 -4.77 2.95
N GLY A 143 4.59 -5.09 4.20
CA GLY A 143 5.88 -5.66 4.58
C GLY A 143 6.03 -5.95 6.07
N LYS A 144 7.28 -6.11 6.51
CA LYS A 144 7.61 -6.56 7.86
C LYS A 144 8.66 -5.66 8.50
N TYR A 145 8.59 -5.60 9.83
CA TYR A 145 9.60 -4.96 10.64
C TYR A 145 10.70 -5.96 11.04
N ASP A 146 11.93 -5.53 10.90
CA ASP A 146 13.12 -6.26 11.37
C ASP A 146 13.70 -5.56 12.63
N GLU A 147 13.69 -6.27 13.72
CA GLU A 147 14.19 -5.80 15.03
C GLU A 147 15.70 -5.49 15.03
N LYS A 148 16.49 -6.20 14.21
CA LYS A 148 17.95 -6.04 14.18
C LYS A 148 18.36 -4.74 13.51
N SER A 149 17.77 -4.45 12.35
CA SER A 149 17.97 -3.22 11.61
C SER A 149 17.11 -2.06 12.12
N LYS A 150 16.14 -2.33 13.00
CA LYS A 150 15.10 -1.38 13.44
C LYS A 150 14.40 -0.72 12.27
N SER A 151 14.16 -1.47 11.21
CA SER A 151 13.54 -0.95 9.99
C SER A 151 12.39 -1.81 9.53
N MET A 152 11.47 -1.17 8.84
CA MET A 152 10.33 -1.78 8.16
C MET A 152 10.55 -1.66 6.65
N GLU A 153 10.62 -2.79 5.95
CA GLU A 153 10.64 -2.80 4.49
C GLU A 153 9.24 -3.11 3.99
N LEU A 154 8.71 -2.19 3.16
CA LEU A 154 7.38 -2.25 2.58
C LEU A 154 7.49 -2.23 1.06
N LYS A 155 6.66 -3.02 0.38
CA LYS A 155 6.61 -3.10 -1.09
C LYS A 155 5.20 -2.85 -1.58
N GLY A 156 5.09 -2.09 -2.65
CA GLY A 156 3.82 -1.75 -3.28
C GLY A 156 3.96 -1.51 -4.77
N GLU A 157 2.84 -1.16 -5.39
CA GLU A 157 2.78 -0.77 -6.80
C GLU A 157 1.99 0.53 -6.93
N VAL A 158 2.44 1.41 -7.81
CA VAL A 158 1.69 2.60 -8.23
C VAL A 158 1.37 2.52 -9.71
N VAL A 159 0.33 3.22 -10.13
CA VAL A 159 -0.03 3.31 -11.55
C VAL A 159 0.65 4.52 -12.17
N ASN A 160 1.44 4.29 -13.22
CA ASN A 160 2.05 5.36 -13.99
C ASN A 160 0.96 6.13 -14.77
N PRO A 161 0.76 7.43 -14.51
CA PRO A 161 -0.29 8.20 -15.17
C PRO A 161 -0.06 8.39 -16.68
N LEU A 162 1.17 8.21 -17.17
CA LEU A 162 1.50 8.37 -18.59
C LEU A 162 1.02 7.19 -19.45
N ASN A 163 0.92 5.98 -18.89
CA ASN A 163 0.65 4.78 -19.68
C ASN A 163 -0.26 3.75 -19.00
N GLY A 164 -0.73 4.02 -17.77
CA GLY A 164 -1.60 3.14 -16.99
C GLY A 164 -0.94 1.85 -16.47
N LYS A 165 0.37 1.69 -16.65
CA LYS A 165 1.08 0.48 -16.18
C LYS A 165 1.41 0.58 -14.70
N LYS A 166 1.39 -0.55 -14.01
CA LYS A 166 1.87 -0.67 -12.64
C LYS A 166 3.39 -0.60 -12.59
N ILE A 167 3.91 0.16 -11.64
CA ILE A 167 5.33 0.30 -11.34
C ILE A 167 5.53 -0.12 -9.89
N PRO A 168 6.41 -1.10 -9.61
CA PRO A 168 6.75 -1.46 -8.24
C PRO A 168 7.57 -0.34 -7.58
N TYR A 169 7.34 -0.16 -6.27
CA TYR A 169 8.17 0.67 -5.42
C TYR A 169 8.44 -0.04 -4.09
N ARG A 170 9.47 0.42 -3.40
CA ARG A 170 9.89 -0.11 -2.10
C ARG A 170 10.17 1.05 -1.15
N GLU A 171 9.68 0.90 0.08
CA GLU A 171 9.94 1.84 1.18
C GLU A 171 10.76 1.16 2.27
N ILE A 172 11.70 1.88 2.85
CA ILE A 172 12.39 1.51 4.07
C ILE A 172 12.14 2.59 5.11
N TYR A 173 11.44 2.21 6.17
CA TYR A 173 11.19 3.08 7.31
C TYR A 173 12.06 2.63 8.49
N THR A 174 12.95 3.51 8.97
CA THR A 174 13.93 3.19 10.01
C THR A 174 13.69 4.02 11.27
N ILE A 175 13.65 3.37 12.42
CA ILE A 175 13.67 3.99 13.74
C ILE A 175 15.13 4.27 14.09
N VAL A 176 15.59 5.52 13.88
CA VAL A 176 17.00 5.91 14.10
C VAL A 176 17.29 6.04 15.59
N ASP A 177 16.44 6.78 16.29
CA ASP A 177 16.50 7.02 17.74
C ASP A 177 15.08 7.39 18.24
N PRO A 178 14.87 7.66 19.55
CA PRO A 178 13.54 7.95 20.09
C PRO A 178 12.83 9.16 19.45
N VAL A 179 13.55 10.09 18.85
CA VAL A 179 13.02 11.35 18.28
C VAL A 179 13.31 11.54 16.80
N THR A 180 13.98 10.55 16.15
CA THR A 180 14.34 10.61 14.74
C THR A 180 13.85 9.38 13.98
N ARG A 181 13.24 9.60 12.82
CA ARG A 181 12.85 8.56 11.85
C ARG A 181 13.43 8.90 10.49
N LYS A 182 13.74 7.86 9.73
CA LYS A 182 14.14 8.00 8.33
C LYS A 182 13.23 7.13 7.48
N MET A 183 12.68 7.69 6.42
CA MET A 183 11.98 6.96 5.38
C MET A 183 12.73 7.14 4.06
N GLU A 184 12.96 6.06 3.35
CA GLU A 184 13.56 6.04 2.02
C GLU A 184 12.63 5.32 1.07
N MET A 185 12.38 5.92 -0.09
CA MET A 185 11.60 5.30 -1.16
C MET A 185 12.51 5.02 -2.35
N PHE A 186 12.28 3.88 -2.96
CA PHE A 186 13.00 3.41 -4.13
C PHE A 186 12.02 3.12 -5.25
N ASP A 187 12.26 3.73 -6.39
CA ASP A 187 11.51 3.53 -7.62
C ASP A 187 12.37 2.81 -8.66
N THR A 188 11.73 2.28 -9.70
CA THR A 188 12.41 1.63 -10.82
C THR A 188 12.25 2.47 -12.09
N LYS A 189 13.38 2.84 -12.71
CA LYS A 189 13.42 3.51 -14.01
C LYS A 189 14.32 2.73 -14.97
N ASN A 190 13.77 2.34 -16.12
CA ASN A 190 14.48 1.52 -17.14
C ASN A 190 15.05 0.20 -16.60
N GLY A 191 14.39 -0.40 -15.61
CA GLY A 191 14.81 -1.66 -14.98
C GLY A 191 15.86 -1.51 -13.87
N GLU A 192 16.30 -0.29 -13.55
CA GLU A 192 17.24 0.02 -12.47
C GLU A 192 16.50 0.65 -11.29
N GLU A 193 16.70 0.11 -10.07
CA GLU A 193 16.19 0.68 -8.84
C GLU A 193 17.07 1.87 -8.41
N PHE A 194 16.44 2.97 -8.03
CA PHE A 194 17.12 4.13 -7.47
C PHE A 194 16.34 4.75 -6.31
N LYS A 195 17.03 5.43 -5.40
CA LYS A 195 16.38 6.16 -4.33
C LYS A 195 15.72 7.42 -4.92
N SER A 196 14.38 7.44 -4.90
CA SER A 196 13.56 8.54 -5.41
C SER A 196 13.20 9.55 -4.34
N MET A 197 13.15 9.13 -3.06
CA MET A 197 12.82 10.03 -1.95
C MET A 197 13.54 9.61 -0.67
N GLU A 198 13.86 10.60 0.15
CA GLU A 198 14.29 10.44 1.54
C GLU A 198 13.57 11.47 2.40
N ILE A 199 13.05 11.02 3.53
CA ILE A 199 12.45 11.89 4.54
C ILE A 199 13.16 11.65 5.87
N ILE A 200 13.69 12.73 6.46
CA ILE A 200 14.16 12.74 7.84
C ILE A 200 13.07 13.42 8.69
N MET A 201 12.52 12.66 9.61
CA MET A 201 11.49 13.14 10.53
C MET A 201 12.09 13.35 11.92
N LYS A 202 11.87 14.53 12.50
CA LYS A 202 12.29 14.86 13.85
C LYS A 202 11.10 15.26 14.70
N LYS A 203 10.94 14.59 15.84
CA LYS A 203 9.84 14.85 16.78
C LYS A 203 10.01 16.25 17.39
N LYS A 204 8.90 16.99 17.48
CA LYS A 204 8.85 18.30 18.17
C LYS A 204 8.74 18.13 19.67
#